data_1ac4418175de53dc8cd3337c2b57f8b2
#
_entry.id   1ac4418175de53dc8cd3337c2b57f8b2
#
_cell.length_a   1.000
_cell.length_b   1.000
_cell.length_c   1.000
_cell.angle_alpha   90.00
_cell.angle_beta   90.00
_cell.angle_gamma   90.00
#
_symmetry.space_group_name_H-M   'P 1'
#
loop_
_entity.id
_entity.type
_entity.pdbx_description
1 polymer ?
#
loop_
_entity_poly.entity_id
_entity_poly.type
_entity_poly.pdbx_seq_one_letter_code
_entity_poly.pdbx_strand_id
1 'polypeptide(L)'
;AKPDKLTLSPVTNGNHYVVNLETDAAVTLHPNTTQAFQVSVSPWYVQGVEFEWSSSNDEVASVDETGNVTTHKKGTAYITVKAKGYDRLTKSVRVTVDSDYRIVNYTLYDYYGGAECVIPEDLNVMYLDEECFRNNTTVRRIVLPSTLTEIPERAFEGCINLEEIFIPSQCIVIGKQAFSGCQKLQKVTFGMFVDKDKNESDVYTGTITIGPEAFKNCRSLSTIQNMKRMTSIWDSAFAGCV
;
A
#
# COMPACT_ATOMS: atom_id res chain seq x y z
N ALA A 1 -36.55 -28.02 3.93
CA ALA A 1 -36.79 -26.83 4.77
C ALA A 1 -36.44 -25.58 3.98
N LYS A 2 -37.14 -24.49 4.24
CA LYS A 2 -36.83 -23.18 3.62
C LYS A 2 -35.83 -22.45 4.50
N PRO A 3 -34.85 -21.70 3.92
CA PRO A 3 -34.01 -20.84 4.70
C PRO A 3 -34.83 -19.66 5.30
N ASP A 4 -34.51 -19.26 6.51
CA ASP A 4 -35.21 -18.19 7.22
C ASP A 4 -34.30 -17.03 7.63
N LYS A 5 -32.98 -17.23 7.57
CA LYS A 5 -31.99 -16.20 7.93
C LYS A 5 -30.71 -16.34 7.11
N LEU A 6 -30.11 -15.22 6.72
CA LEU A 6 -28.74 -15.14 6.21
C LEU A 6 -27.84 -14.42 7.22
N THR A 7 -26.63 -14.87 7.33
CA THR A 7 -25.56 -14.17 8.04
C THR A 7 -24.40 -13.98 7.09
N LEU A 8 -23.83 -12.79 7.05
CA LEU A 8 -22.68 -12.43 6.23
C LEU A 8 -21.52 -12.05 7.15
N SER A 9 -20.34 -12.59 6.91
CA SER A 9 -19.14 -12.29 7.69
C SER A 9 -17.88 -12.33 6.84
N PRO A 10 -16.88 -11.48 7.11
CA PRO A 10 -15.56 -11.61 6.49
C PRO A 10 -14.87 -12.88 7.01
N VAL A 11 -14.13 -13.55 6.12
CA VAL A 11 -13.27 -14.67 6.49
C VAL A 11 -11.90 -14.11 6.88
N THR A 12 -11.49 -14.30 8.12
CA THR A 12 -10.15 -13.93 8.59
C THR A 12 -9.23 -15.14 8.53
N ASN A 13 -7.99 -14.94 8.06
CA ASN A 13 -6.99 -16.01 7.92
C ASN A 13 -6.77 -16.75 9.25
N GLY A 14 -7.33 -17.95 9.36
CA GLY A 14 -7.05 -18.91 10.43
C GLY A 14 -7.85 -18.76 11.72
N ASN A 15 -8.54 -17.67 11.98
CA ASN A 15 -9.45 -17.53 13.11
C ASN A 15 -10.85 -17.20 12.60
N HIS A 16 -11.75 -18.15 12.73
CA HIS A 16 -13.17 -17.94 12.45
C HIS A 16 -13.79 -17.02 13.50
N TYR A 17 -13.69 -15.72 13.30
CA TYR A 17 -14.60 -14.80 13.99
C TYR A 17 -15.87 -14.68 13.16
N VAL A 18 -16.88 -15.44 13.56
CA VAL A 18 -18.25 -15.23 13.07
C VAL A 18 -18.71 -13.91 13.66
N VAL A 19 -18.55 -12.82 12.92
CA VAL A 19 -19.25 -11.60 13.24
C VAL A 19 -20.70 -11.81 12.81
N ASN A 20 -21.58 -12.10 13.75
CA ASN A 20 -23.02 -12.05 13.53
C ASN A 20 -23.37 -10.61 13.16
N LEU A 21 -23.52 -10.35 11.87
CA LEU A 21 -23.93 -9.06 11.35
C LEU A 21 -25.46 -8.92 11.58
N GLU A 22 -25.84 -8.64 12.81
CA GLU A 22 -27.15 -8.09 13.08
C GLU A 22 -27.09 -6.62 12.63
N THR A 23 -27.82 -6.29 11.55
CA THR A 23 -28.09 -4.95 11.02
C THR A 23 -26.93 -3.94 11.08
N ASP A 24 -26.49 -3.41 9.92
CA ASP A 24 -25.50 -2.33 9.74
C ASP A 24 -24.03 -2.66 9.98
N ALA A 25 -23.62 -3.88 9.67
CA ALA A 25 -22.21 -4.21 9.69
C ALA A 25 -21.41 -3.33 8.73
N ALA A 26 -20.32 -2.81 9.24
CA ALA A 26 -19.36 -2.03 8.47
C ALA A 26 -17.98 -2.66 8.57
N VAL A 27 -17.28 -2.71 7.46
CA VAL A 27 -15.89 -3.16 7.36
C VAL A 27 -15.08 -2.07 6.72
N THR A 28 -13.92 -1.77 7.28
CA THR A 28 -12.94 -0.88 6.65
C THR A 28 -11.83 -1.73 6.06
N LEU A 29 -11.55 -1.52 4.78
CA LEU A 29 -10.51 -2.21 4.02
C LEU A 29 -9.59 -1.17 3.37
N HIS A 30 -8.38 -1.60 3.04
CA HIS A 30 -7.46 -0.77 2.26
C HIS A 30 -7.68 -0.97 0.76
N PRO A 31 -7.30 -0.02 -0.11
CA PRO A 31 -7.35 -0.21 -1.56
C PRO A 31 -6.50 -1.41 -2.02
N ASN A 32 -6.87 -1.97 -3.18
CA ASN A 32 -6.15 -3.08 -3.82
C ASN A 32 -5.99 -4.33 -2.93
N THR A 33 -6.94 -4.54 -2.02
CA THR A 33 -6.99 -5.76 -1.19
C THR A 33 -8.19 -6.62 -1.57
N THR A 34 -8.09 -7.92 -1.29
CA THR A 34 -9.20 -8.85 -1.47
C THR A 34 -9.56 -9.48 -0.14
N GLN A 35 -10.86 -9.41 0.21
CA GLN A 35 -11.42 -9.98 1.43
C GLN A 35 -12.55 -10.94 1.06
N ALA A 36 -12.43 -12.20 1.48
CA ALA A 36 -13.51 -13.16 1.33
C ALA A 36 -14.61 -12.93 2.38
N PHE A 37 -15.87 -13.02 1.94
CA PHE A 37 -17.04 -13.02 2.81
C PHE A 37 -17.72 -14.37 2.76
N GLN A 38 -18.12 -14.87 3.92
CA GLN A 38 -18.82 -16.14 4.04
C GLN A 38 -20.30 -15.92 4.37
N VAL A 39 -21.17 -16.67 3.70
CA VAL A 39 -22.61 -16.67 3.95
C VAL A 39 -22.97 -17.91 4.76
N SER A 40 -23.71 -17.70 5.85
CA SER A 40 -24.33 -18.78 6.61
C SER A 40 -25.85 -18.69 6.49
N VAL A 41 -26.49 -19.82 6.35
CA VAL A 41 -27.96 -19.97 6.21
C VAL A 41 -28.53 -20.59 7.48
N SER A 42 -29.65 -20.08 7.97
CA SER A 42 -30.39 -20.67 9.06
C SER A 42 -31.74 -21.20 8.52
N PRO A 43 -32.21 -22.37 8.98
CA PRO A 43 -31.47 -23.33 9.83
C PRO A 43 -30.31 -24.00 9.09
N TRP A 44 -29.25 -24.36 9.81
CA TRP A 44 -27.94 -24.81 9.26
C TRP A 44 -28.03 -26.08 8.36
N TYR A 45 -29.10 -26.87 8.51
CA TYR A 45 -29.32 -28.08 7.71
C TYR A 45 -29.96 -27.83 6.33
N VAL A 46 -30.27 -26.57 5.98
CA VAL A 46 -30.73 -26.18 4.65
C VAL A 46 -29.55 -26.19 3.70
N GLN A 47 -29.60 -27.00 2.67
CA GLN A 47 -28.54 -27.15 1.67
C GLN A 47 -29.02 -26.70 0.29
N GLY A 48 -28.06 -26.43 -0.62
CA GLY A 48 -28.33 -26.13 -2.01
C GLY A 48 -28.91 -24.74 -2.25
N VAL A 49 -28.70 -23.79 -1.31
CA VAL A 49 -29.06 -22.39 -1.51
C VAL A 49 -27.99 -21.72 -2.37
N GLU A 50 -28.37 -21.22 -3.53
CA GLU A 50 -27.49 -20.40 -4.38
C GLU A 50 -27.62 -18.93 -3.99
N PHE A 51 -26.54 -18.19 -4.18
CA PHE A 51 -26.46 -16.77 -3.83
C PHE A 51 -26.17 -15.92 -5.05
N GLU A 52 -26.69 -14.71 -5.02
CA GLU A 52 -26.35 -13.62 -5.93
C GLU A 52 -25.65 -12.53 -5.14
N TRP A 53 -24.49 -12.11 -5.64
CA TRP A 53 -23.70 -11.05 -5.05
C TRP A 53 -23.77 -9.80 -5.92
N SER A 54 -23.74 -8.64 -5.30
CA SER A 54 -23.69 -7.36 -6.00
C SER A 54 -23.00 -6.30 -5.16
N SER A 55 -22.42 -5.31 -5.82
CA SER A 55 -21.91 -4.10 -5.22
C SER A 55 -22.74 -2.89 -5.64
N SER A 56 -22.90 -1.94 -4.75
CA SER A 56 -23.51 -0.65 -5.08
C SER A 56 -22.57 0.29 -5.84
N ASN A 57 -21.26 -0.01 -5.82
CA ASN A 57 -20.24 0.77 -6.51
C ASN A 57 -18.99 -0.08 -6.76
N ASP A 58 -18.93 -0.71 -7.93
CA ASP A 58 -17.82 -1.58 -8.33
C ASP A 58 -16.50 -0.83 -8.51
N GLU A 59 -16.52 0.49 -8.72
CA GLU A 59 -15.29 1.27 -8.77
C GLU A 59 -14.62 1.44 -7.40
N VAL A 60 -15.37 1.32 -6.31
CA VAL A 60 -14.85 1.35 -4.95
C VAL A 60 -14.51 -0.06 -4.48
N ALA A 61 -15.46 -0.97 -4.60
CA ALA A 61 -15.28 -2.38 -4.24
C ALA A 61 -16.20 -3.25 -5.10
N SER A 62 -15.63 -4.21 -5.81
CA SER A 62 -16.36 -5.22 -6.58
C SER A 62 -16.47 -6.52 -5.78
N VAL A 63 -17.40 -7.40 -6.17
CA VAL A 63 -17.57 -8.71 -5.56
C VAL A 63 -17.78 -9.77 -6.63
N ASP A 64 -17.15 -10.94 -6.48
CA ASP A 64 -17.32 -12.07 -7.37
C ASP A 64 -18.47 -13.00 -6.93
N GLU A 65 -18.77 -14.03 -7.74
CA GLU A 65 -19.83 -14.99 -7.49
C GLU A 65 -19.62 -15.84 -6.23
N THR A 66 -18.39 -15.88 -5.71
CA THR A 66 -18.00 -16.64 -4.52
C THR A 66 -17.97 -15.80 -3.25
N GLY A 67 -18.19 -14.48 -3.36
CA GLY A 67 -18.20 -13.56 -2.23
C GLY A 67 -16.83 -12.99 -1.90
N ASN A 68 -15.86 -13.04 -2.81
CA ASN A 68 -14.61 -12.33 -2.65
C ASN A 68 -14.81 -10.85 -3.05
N VAL A 69 -14.59 -9.97 -2.12
CA VAL A 69 -14.66 -8.51 -2.31
C VAL A 69 -13.28 -8.00 -2.62
N THR A 70 -13.12 -7.38 -3.77
CA THR A 70 -11.88 -6.70 -4.18
C THR A 70 -12.08 -5.19 -4.12
N THR A 71 -11.24 -4.52 -3.36
CA THR A 71 -11.27 -3.06 -3.21
C THR A 71 -10.39 -2.38 -4.25
N HIS A 72 -10.78 -1.18 -4.71
CA HIS A 72 -10.10 -0.48 -5.79
C HIS A 72 -9.66 0.93 -5.39
N LYS A 73 -10.59 1.82 -5.06
CA LYS A 73 -10.30 3.20 -4.70
C LYS A 73 -11.04 3.64 -3.43
N LYS A 74 -10.54 4.68 -2.81
CA LYS A 74 -11.17 5.29 -1.63
C LYS A 74 -12.65 5.61 -1.87
N GLY A 75 -13.49 5.25 -0.90
CA GLY A 75 -14.93 5.48 -0.96
C GLY A 75 -15.71 4.51 -0.09
N THR A 76 -17.01 4.40 -0.37
CA THR A 76 -17.92 3.47 0.30
C THR A 76 -18.74 2.71 -0.74
N ALA A 77 -18.84 1.41 -0.57
CA ALA A 77 -19.73 0.53 -1.32
C ALA A 77 -20.54 -0.35 -0.36
N TYR A 78 -21.72 -0.77 -0.77
CA TYR A 78 -22.52 -1.76 -0.08
C TYR A 78 -22.42 -3.07 -0.87
N ILE A 79 -21.86 -4.09 -0.25
CA ILE A 79 -21.83 -5.45 -0.80
C ILE A 79 -23.07 -6.18 -0.32
N THR A 80 -23.86 -6.65 -1.26
CA THR A 80 -25.14 -7.28 -0.99
C THR A 80 -25.12 -8.71 -1.48
N VAL A 81 -25.60 -9.63 -0.64
CA VAL A 81 -25.86 -11.02 -0.98
C VAL A 81 -27.37 -11.32 -0.86
N LYS A 82 -27.90 -12.00 -1.85
CA LYS A 82 -29.31 -12.43 -1.90
C LYS A 82 -29.38 -13.93 -2.15
N ALA A 83 -30.23 -14.64 -1.41
CA ALA A 83 -30.51 -16.04 -1.70
C ALA A 83 -31.48 -16.16 -2.90
N LYS A 84 -31.07 -16.88 -3.95
CA LYS A 84 -31.90 -17.09 -5.15
C LYS A 84 -33.22 -17.76 -4.81
N GLY A 85 -34.32 -17.20 -5.31
CA GLY A 85 -35.67 -17.71 -5.01
C GLY A 85 -36.23 -17.30 -3.64
N TYR A 86 -35.50 -16.47 -2.86
CA TYR A 86 -35.93 -16.05 -1.52
C TYR A 86 -35.71 -14.53 -1.38
N ASP A 87 -36.56 -13.71 -1.98
CA ASP A 87 -36.37 -12.25 -2.07
C ASP A 87 -36.20 -11.54 -0.73
N ARG A 88 -36.75 -12.09 0.35
CA ARG A 88 -36.63 -11.51 1.71
C ARG A 88 -35.30 -11.87 2.38
N LEU A 89 -34.54 -12.82 1.83
CA LEU A 89 -33.25 -13.22 2.37
C LEU A 89 -32.13 -12.47 1.65
N THR A 90 -31.97 -11.22 2.05
CA THR A 90 -30.94 -10.32 1.55
C THR A 90 -30.16 -9.74 2.72
N LYS A 91 -28.86 -9.64 2.59
CA LYS A 91 -27.96 -8.99 3.54
C LYS A 91 -27.00 -8.09 2.82
N SER A 92 -26.71 -6.95 3.45
CA SER A 92 -25.70 -6.01 2.94
C SER A 92 -24.69 -5.69 4.04
N VAL A 93 -23.47 -5.44 3.64
CA VAL A 93 -22.39 -4.93 4.48
C VAL A 93 -21.86 -3.63 3.86
N ARG A 94 -21.63 -2.63 4.69
CA ARG A 94 -20.97 -1.40 4.25
C ARG A 94 -19.46 -1.62 4.25
N VAL A 95 -18.86 -1.57 3.07
CA VAL A 95 -17.40 -1.60 2.88
C VAL A 95 -16.92 -0.16 2.69
N THR A 96 -16.08 0.30 3.59
CA THR A 96 -15.38 1.59 3.46
C THR A 96 -13.95 1.28 3.04
N VAL A 97 -13.53 1.85 1.93
CA VAL A 97 -12.13 1.83 1.48
C VAL A 97 -11.50 3.14 1.91
N ASP A 98 -10.53 3.08 2.82
CA ASP A 98 -10.06 4.27 3.53
C ASP A 98 -8.85 4.95 2.90
N SER A 99 -7.65 4.51 3.19
CA SER A 99 -6.41 5.17 2.83
C SER A 99 -5.52 4.25 1.98
N ASP A 100 -4.77 4.87 1.07
CA ASP A 100 -3.69 4.19 0.34
C ASP A 100 -2.49 3.86 1.25
N TYR A 101 -2.49 4.36 2.48
CA TYR A 101 -1.37 4.27 3.41
C TYR A 101 -1.79 3.67 4.74
N ARG A 102 -1.05 2.66 5.24
CA ARG A 102 -1.15 2.22 6.63
C ARG A 102 -0.06 2.90 7.46
N ILE A 103 -0.48 3.89 8.24
CA ILE A 103 0.42 4.69 9.08
C ILE A 103 0.05 4.47 10.54
N VAL A 104 1.06 4.15 11.37
CA VAL A 104 0.93 4.03 12.82
C VAL A 104 2.11 4.75 13.48
N ASN A 105 1.85 5.63 14.44
CA ASN A 105 2.88 6.38 15.16
C ASN A 105 3.91 7.05 14.23
N TYR A 106 3.41 7.77 13.19
CA TYR A 106 4.23 8.44 12.17
C TYR A 106 5.09 7.52 11.29
N THR A 107 4.92 6.19 11.39
CA THR A 107 5.62 5.20 10.55
C THR A 107 4.68 4.69 9.47
N LEU A 108 5.12 4.76 8.20
CA LEU A 108 4.43 4.12 7.07
C LEU A 108 4.82 2.64 7.03
N TYR A 109 3.84 1.77 7.24
CA TYR A 109 3.99 0.31 7.20
C TYR A 109 3.67 -0.30 5.85
N ASP A 110 2.63 0.20 5.17
CA ASP A 110 2.21 -0.34 3.88
C ASP A 110 1.67 0.76 2.97
N TYR A 111 1.86 0.55 1.66
CA TYR A 111 1.27 1.31 0.59
C TYR A 111 0.38 0.43 -0.29
N TYR A 112 -0.89 0.77 -0.39
CA TYR A 112 -1.93 0.05 -1.15
C TYR A 112 -2.37 0.78 -2.41
N GLY A 113 -1.78 1.93 -2.70
CA GLY A 113 -2.14 2.76 -3.84
C GLY A 113 -1.63 2.26 -5.18
N GLY A 114 -1.76 3.11 -6.18
CA GLY A 114 -1.42 2.82 -7.58
C GLY A 114 0.04 3.07 -7.94
N ALA A 115 0.27 3.35 -9.22
CA ALA A 115 1.62 3.54 -9.77
C ALA A 115 2.32 4.83 -9.29
N GLU A 116 1.56 5.86 -8.95
CA GLU A 116 2.05 7.14 -8.46
C GLU A 116 1.86 7.23 -6.95
N CYS A 117 2.93 7.21 -6.19
CA CYS A 117 2.93 7.36 -4.74
C CYS A 117 3.50 8.73 -4.38
N VAL A 118 2.63 9.66 -4.00
CA VAL A 118 3.03 10.95 -3.44
C VAL A 118 2.55 10.98 -2.00
N ILE A 119 3.45 10.78 -1.04
CA ILE A 119 3.10 10.77 0.38
C ILE A 119 2.81 12.20 0.81
N PRO A 120 1.56 12.53 1.19
CA PRO A 120 1.18 13.88 1.59
C PRO A 120 1.89 14.34 2.87
N GLU A 121 2.29 15.60 2.92
CA GLU A 121 3.00 16.20 4.07
C GLU A 121 2.13 16.22 5.35
N ASP A 122 0.82 16.38 5.21
CA ASP A 122 -0.14 16.42 6.31
C ASP A 122 -0.33 15.06 7.03
N LEU A 123 0.12 13.97 6.42
CA LEU A 123 0.17 12.66 7.07
C LEU A 123 1.31 12.55 8.09
N ASN A 124 2.23 13.51 8.12
CA ASN A 124 3.35 13.59 9.05
C ASN A 124 4.17 12.28 9.15
N VAL A 125 4.41 11.64 8.01
CA VAL A 125 5.23 10.42 7.96
C VAL A 125 6.68 10.78 8.24
N MET A 126 7.23 10.31 9.34
CA MET A 126 8.61 10.54 9.77
C MET A 126 9.51 9.34 9.52
N TYR A 127 8.91 8.15 9.45
CA TYR A 127 9.62 6.89 9.30
C TYR A 127 8.97 6.00 8.26
N LEU A 128 9.77 5.19 7.59
CA LEU A 128 9.32 4.06 6.79
C LEU A 128 9.61 2.77 7.57
N ASP A 129 8.71 1.80 7.49
CA ASP A 129 9.02 0.44 7.92
C ASP A 129 10.02 -0.21 6.95
N GLU A 130 10.84 -1.15 7.42
CA GLU A 130 11.88 -1.81 6.62
C GLU A 130 11.33 -2.54 5.38
N GLU A 131 10.06 -2.90 5.37
CA GLU A 131 9.44 -3.66 4.28
C GLU A 131 8.26 -2.93 3.63
N CYS A 132 8.02 -1.64 3.94
CA CYS A 132 6.79 -0.93 3.55
C CYS A 132 6.49 -0.91 2.03
N PHE A 133 7.51 -0.98 1.17
CA PHE A 133 7.36 -1.13 -0.29
C PHE A 133 8.03 -2.39 -0.84
N ARG A 134 8.58 -3.25 0.03
CA ARG A 134 9.33 -4.42 -0.44
C ARG A 134 8.51 -5.29 -1.39
N ASN A 135 9.11 -5.63 -2.55
CA ASN A 135 8.48 -6.38 -3.62
C ASN A 135 7.18 -5.74 -4.18
N ASN A 136 6.97 -4.44 -3.97
CA ASN A 136 5.85 -3.75 -4.60
C ASN A 136 6.07 -3.67 -6.12
N THR A 137 5.17 -4.29 -6.87
CA THR A 137 5.22 -4.33 -8.34
C THR A 137 4.29 -3.32 -9.00
N THR A 138 3.55 -2.56 -8.21
CA THR A 138 2.56 -1.59 -8.73
C THR A 138 3.20 -0.21 -8.91
N VAL A 139 3.98 0.24 -7.92
CA VAL A 139 4.54 1.58 -7.89
C VAL A 139 5.58 1.80 -8.98
N ARG A 140 5.48 2.94 -9.66
CA ARG A 140 6.44 3.40 -10.69
C ARG A 140 7.15 4.68 -10.28
N ARG A 141 6.45 5.56 -9.57
CA ARG A 141 7.00 6.83 -9.12
C ARG A 141 6.68 7.06 -7.65
N ILE A 142 7.71 7.51 -6.90
CA ILE A 142 7.56 7.82 -5.48
C ILE A 142 8.07 9.24 -5.21
N VAL A 143 7.29 10.00 -4.44
CA VAL A 143 7.71 11.26 -3.82
C VAL A 143 7.60 11.08 -2.32
N LEU A 144 8.75 11.05 -1.65
CA LEU A 144 8.85 10.93 -0.20
C LEU A 144 8.63 12.30 0.48
N PRO A 145 8.01 12.34 1.67
CA PRO A 145 7.70 13.58 2.37
C PRO A 145 8.96 14.25 2.93
N SER A 146 8.90 15.55 3.11
CA SER A 146 10.05 16.36 3.56
C SER A 146 10.51 16.02 4.98
N THR A 147 9.67 15.40 5.78
CA THR A 147 9.93 14.96 7.18
C THR A 147 10.83 13.74 7.29
N LEU A 148 11.02 12.99 6.19
CA LEU A 148 11.75 11.73 6.21
C LEU A 148 13.27 11.97 6.28
N THR A 149 13.93 11.37 7.27
CA THR A 149 15.38 11.52 7.53
C THR A 149 16.22 10.34 7.08
N GLU A 150 15.60 9.18 6.89
CA GLU A 150 16.30 7.96 6.45
C GLU A 150 15.38 7.06 5.61
N ILE A 151 16.00 6.29 4.74
CA ILE A 151 15.37 5.16 4.06
C ILE A 151 15.93 3.90 4.70
N PRO A 152 15.11 3.09 5.38
CA PRO A 152 15.60 1.93 6.11
C PRO A 152 16.10 0.80 5.19
N GLU A 153 16.70 -0.24 5.81
CA GLU A 153 17.14 -1.44 5.12
C GLU A 153 15.97 -2.04 4.34
N ARG A 154 16.19 -2.38 3.06
CA ARG A 154 15.27 -3.09 2.16
C ARG A 154 13.91 -2.43 1.89
N ALA A 155 13.69 -1.18 2.29
CA ALA A 155 12.38 -0.53 2.17
C ALA A 155 11.76 -0.62 0.76
N PHE A 156 12.57 -0.58 -0.30
CA PHE A 156 12.16 -0.69 -1.71
C PHE A 156 12.79 -1.90 -2.41
N GLU A 157 13.34 -2.88 -1.67
CA GLU A 157 13.94 -4.08 -2.27
C GLU A 157 12.93 -4.78 -3.18
N GLY A 158 13.33 -5.09 -4.41
CA GLY A 158 12.49 -5.82 -5.36
C GLY A 158 11.33 -5.01 -5.97
N CYS A 159 11.30 -3.68 -5.84
CA CYS A 159 10.35 -2.83 -6.56
C CYS A 159 10.71 -2.77 -8.05
N ILE A 160 10.46 -3.87 -8.77
CA ILE A 160 10.95 -4.09 -10.15
C ILE A 160 10.40 -3.10 -11.16
N ASN A 161 9.26 -2.47 -10.87
CA ASN A 161 8.61 -1.50 -11.75
C ASN A 161 8.83 -0.04 -11.34
N LEU A 162 9.53 0.23 -10.22
CA LEU A 162 9.88 1.58 -9.81
C LEU A 162 10.81 2.22 -10.85
N GLU A 163 10.41 3.36 -11.40
CA GLU A 163 11.11 4.11 -12.46
C GLU A 163 11.79 5.37 -11.92
N GLU A 164 11.11 6.09 -11.03
CA GLU A 164 11.60 7.34 -10.45
C GLU A 164 11.32 7.44 -8.95
N ILE A 165 12.28 8.01 -8.21
CA ILE A 165 12.06 8.37 -6.82
C ILE A 165 12.61 9.75 -6.51
N PHE A 166 11.84 10.55 -5.75
CA PHE A 166 12.28 11.78 -5.13
C PHE A 166 12.53 11.54 -3.64
N ILE A 167 13.77 11.78 -3.21
CA ILE A 167 14.26 11.63 -1.83
C ILE A 167 14.43 13.02 -1.24
N PRO A 168 13.79 13.36 -0.11
CA PRO A 168 13.82 14.71 0.42
C PRO A 168 15.21 15.11 0.92
N SER A 169 15.46 16.41 1.02
CA SER A 169 16.75 16.97 1.43
C SER A 169 17.16 16.60 2.87
N GLN A 170 16.21 16.28 3.73
CA GLN A 170 16.48 15.87 5.10
C GLN A 170 16.93 14.40 5.21
N CYS A 171 16.70 13.60 4.17
CA CYS A 171 17.11 12.20 4.15
C CYS A 171 18.63 12.10 3.96
N ILE A 172 19.32 11.67 5.00
CA ILE A 172 20.79 11.60 5.07
C ILE A 172 21.32 10.16 5.07
N VAL A 173 20.44 9.17 5.21
CA VAL A 173 20.80 7.76 5.22
C VAL A 173 19.95 6.99 4.22
N ILE A 174 20.60 6.22 3.34
CA ILE A 174 19.98 5.19 2.53
C ILE A 174 20.52 3.86 3.05
N GLY A 175 19.64 3.05 3.62
CA GLY A 175 19.96 1.81 4.28
C GLY A 175 20.50 0.73 3.34
N LYS A 176 20.98 -0.36 3.92
CA LYS A 176 21.48 -1.52 3.21
C LYS A 176 20.37 -2.11 2.32
N GLN A 177 20.70 -2.40 1.05
CA GLN A 177 19.77 -3.01 0.08
C GLN A 177 18.47 -2.22 -0.15
N ALA A 178 18.40 -0.95 0.24
CA ALA A 178 17.18 -0.15 0.21
C ALA A 178 16.46 -0.18 -1.14
N PHE A 179 17.19 -0.18 -2.26
CA PHE A 179 16.68 -0.25 -3.64
C PHE A 179 17.20 -1.47 -4.40
N SER A 180 17.72 -2.48 -3.70
CA SER A 180 18.26 -3.66 -4.36
C SER A 180 17.23 -4.33 -5.27
N GLY A 181 17.58 -4.59 -6.52
CA GLY A 181 16.67 -5.23 -7.47
C GLY A 181 15.58 -4.33 -8.08
N CYS A 182 15.64 -3.01 -7.90
CA CYS A 182 14.77 -2.05 -8.61
C CYS A 182 15.20 -1.96 -10.08
N GLN A 183 14.87 -2.97 -10.88
CA GLN A 183 15.42 -3.16 -12.22
C GLN A 183 15.11 -2.03 -13.20
N LYS A 184 13.93 -1.38 -13.06
CA LYS A 184 13.51 -0.28 -13.92
C LYS A 184 13.81 1.11 -13.35
N LEU A 185 14.42 1.21 -12.18
CA LEU A 185 14.76 2.50 -11.59
C LEU A 185 15.76 3.23 -12.49
N GLN A 186 15.28 4.30 -13.11
CA GLN A 186 16.06 5.12 -14.07
C GLN A 186 16.61 6.37 -13.40
N LYS A 187 15.82 6.94 -12.47
CA LYS A 187 16.11 8.26 -11.92
C LYS A 187 15.92 8.33 -10.42
N VAL A 188 16.95 8.79 -9.74
CA VAL A 188 16.92 9.18 -8.33
C VAL A 188 17.19 10.66 -8.22
N THR A 189 16.28 11.41 -7.61
CA THR A 189 16.44 12.85 -7.39
C THR A 189 16.50 13.13 -5.90
N PHE A 190 17.61 13.69 -5.44
CA PHE A 190 17.72 14.21 -4.08
C PHE A 190 17.21 15.65 -4.03
N GLY A 191 16.38 15.96 -3.04
CA GLY A 191 15.88 17.31 -2.81
C GLY A 191 17.02 18.28 -2.48
N MET A 192 16.88 19.50 -2.93
CA MET A 192 17.73 20.59 -2.48
C MET A 192 17.06 21.25 -1.29
N PHE A 193 17.83 21.51 -0.25
CA PHE A 193 17.37 22.33 0.85
C PHE A 193 17.39 23.80 0.36
N VAL A 194 16.23 24.43 0.31
CA VAL A 194 16.11 25.86 0.09
C VAL A 194 15.80 26.48 1.45
N ASP A 195 16.80 27.06 2.09
CA ASP A 195 16.55 27.92 3.25
C ASP A 195 15.81 29.17 2.74
N LYS A 196 14.56 29.36 3.16
CA LYS A 196 13.72 30.48 2.73
C LYS A 196 14.25 31.83 3.18
N ASP A 197 15.17 31.86 4.15
CA ASP A 197 15.71 33.06 4.77
C ASP A 197 17.15 33.39 4.34
N LYS A 198 17.78 32.54 3.51
CA LYS A 198 19.15 32.73 3.05
C LYS A 198 19.28 32.65 1.54
N ASN A 199 20.00 33.58 0.97
CA ASN A 199 20.39 33.58 -0.44
C ASN A 199 21.04 32.23 -0.83
N GLU A 200 20.86 31.79 -2.08
CA GLU A 200 21.23 30.53 -2.71
C GLU A 200 22.60 29.88 -2.40
N SER A 201 23.39 30.45 -1.51
CA SER A 201 24.76 29.99 -1.21
C SER A 201 24.92 29.06 -0.02
N ASP A 202 23.93 28.93 0.85
CA ASP A 202 24.03 28.05 2.02
C ASP A 202 23.37 26.70 1.74
N VAL A 203 24.08 25.91 0.93
CA VAL A 203 23.79 24.46 0.77
C VAL A 203 24.00 23.79 2.12
N TYR A 204 22.93 23.25 2.67
CA TYR A 204 23.01 22.39 3.86
C TYR A 204 24.09 21.32 3.65
N THR A 205 25.11 21.33 4.50
CA THR A 205 26.31 20.48 4.38
C THR A 205 26.11 19.06 4.93
N GLY A 206 24.88 18.61 5.07
CA GLY A 206 24.57 17.25 5.50
C GLY A 206 25.10 16.21 4.49
N THR A 207 25.86 15.26 4.98
CA THR A 207 26.43 14.17 4.19
C THR A 207 25.40 13.06 4.03
N ILE A 208 25.20 12.56 2.80
CA ILE A 208 24.35 11.40 2.57
C ILE A 208 25.22 10.14 2.64
N THR A 209 24.81 9.19 3.46
CA THR A 209 25.38 7.84 3.51
C THR A 209 24.56 6.90 2.66
N ILE A 210 25.21 6.22 1.70
CA ILE A 210 24.61 5.15 0.91
C ILE A 210 25.15 3.83 1.42
N GLY A 211 24.27 3.03 2.02
CA GLY A 211 24.60 1.75 2.65
C GLY A 211 25.00 0.65 1.68
N PRO A 212 25.47 -0.49 2.20
CA PRO A 212 25.91 -1.62 1.38
C PRO A 212 24.80 -2.10 0.45
N GLU A 213 25.15 -2.36 -0.81
CA GLU A 213 24.24 -2.90 -1.82
C GLU A 213 22.95 -2.06 -2.05
N ALA A 214 22.92 -0.80 -1.62
CA ALA A 214 21.70 0.01 -1.59
C ALA A 214 20.99 0.09 -2.95
N PHE A 215 21.72 0.19 -4.06
CA PHE A 215 21.21 0.18 -5.44
C PHE A 215 21.68 -1.03 -6.25
N LYS A 216 22.00 -2.14 -5.58
CA LYS A 216 22.45 -3.35 -6.28
C LYS A 216 21.41 -3.83 -7.31
N ASN A 217 21.87 -4.15 -8.51
CA ASN A 217 21.03 -4.60 -9.63
C ASN A 217 19.95 -3.59 -10.09
N CYS A 218 20.13 -2.30 -9.85
CA CYS A 218 19.35 -1.25 -10.50
C CYS A 218 19.85 -1.07 -11.94
N ARG A 219 19.47 -2.00 -12.81
CA ARG A 219 20.06 -2.14 -14.17
C ARG A 219 19.74 -0.99 -15.11
N SER A 220 18.69 -0.23 -14.85
CA SER A 220 18.29 0.92 -15.66
C SER A 220 18.73 2.26 -15.09
N LEU A 221 19.44 2.27 -13.96
CA LEU A 221 19.79 3.51 -13.25
C LEU A 221 20.81 4.33 -14.07
N SER A 222 20.32 5.37 -14.69
CA SER A 222 21.10 6.25 -15.56
C SER A 222 21.30 7.66 -15.01
N THR A 223 20.46 8.08 -14.07
CA THR A 223 20.45 9.45 -13.58
C THR A 223 20.33 9.51 -12.08
N ILE A 224 21.30 10.14 -11.43
CA ILE A 224 21.21 10.53 -10.03
C ILE A 224 21.44 12.05 -9.98
N GLN A 225 20.41 12.80 -9.58
CA GLN A 225 20.46 14.25 -9.53
C GLN A 225 20.78 14.74 -8.12
N ASN A 226 21.49 15.89 -8.04
CA ASN A 226 21.85 16.57 -6.80
C ASN A 226 22.80 15.77 -5.89
N MET A 227 23.69 14.99 -6.49
CA MET A 227 24.68 14.15 -5.78
C MET A 227 25.72 14.93 -4.95
N LYS A 228 25.76 16.25 -5.00
CA LYS A 228 26.80 17.07 -4.34
C LYS A 228 26.95 16.84 -2.83
N ARG A 229 26.03 16.10 -2.22
CA ARG A 229 25.98 15.81 -0.79
C ARG A 229 26.44 14.39 -0.42
N MET A 230 26.81 13.56 -1.38
CA MET A 230 27.29 12.21 -1.11
C MET A 230 28.72 12.22 -0.62
N THR A 231 28.94 11.76 0.59
CA THR A 231 30.28 11.66 1.18
C THR A 231 30.66 10.26 1.57
N SER A 232 29.72 9.33 1.70
CA SER A 232 29.99 7.96 2.09
C SER A 232 29.20 6.98 1.25
N ILE A 233 29.88 6.18 0.47
CA ILE A 233 29.31 5.10 -0.35
C ILE A 233 29.96 3.80 0.12
N TRP A 234 29.11 2.89 0.60
CA TRP A 234 29.57 1.62 1.15
C TRP A 234 29.70 0.53 0.07
N ASP A 235 30.27 -0.60 0.48
CA ASP A 235 30.61 -1.70 -0.41
C ASP A 235 29.45 -2.14 -1.30
N SER A 236 29.73 -2.31 -2.58
CA SER A 236 28.79 -2.83 -3.57
C SER A 236 27.49 -2.02 -3.71
N ALA A 237 27.46 -0.75 -3.23
CA ALA A 237 26.26 0.08 -3.24
C ALA A 237 25.57 0.15 -4.61
N PHE A 238 26.34 0.15 -5.72
CA PHE A 238 25.86 0.19 -7.11
C PHE A 238 26.25 -1.06 -7.91
N ALA A 239 26.52 -2.18 -7.26
CA ALA A 239 26.89 -3.40 -7.95
C ALA A 239 25.79 -3.87 -8.93
N GLY A 240 26.13 -4.12 -10.19
CA GLY A 240 25.18 -4.54 -11.22
C GLY A 240 24.28 -3.42 -11.77
N CYS A 241 24.57 -2.14 -11.49
CA CYS A 241 24.10 -1.01 -12.29
C CYS A 241 24.89 -0.98 -13.59
N VAL A 242 24.25 -0.77 -14.75
CA VAL A 242 24.87 -0.88 -16.09
C VAL A 242 24.81 0.47 -16.77
#